data_361074d1ec6645faee0b5828d49fd475
#
_entry.id   361074d1ec6645faee0b5828d49fd475
#
_cell.length_a   1.000
_cell.length_b   1.000
_cell.length_c   1.000
_cell.angle_alpha   90.00
_cell.angle_beta   90.00
_cell.angle_gamma   90.00
#
_symmetry.space_group_name_H-M   'P 1'
#
loop_
_entity.id
_entity.type
_entity.pdbx_description
1 polymer ?
#
loop_
_entity_poly.entity_id
_entity_poly.type
_entity_poly.pdbx_seq_one_letter_code
_entity_poly.pdbx_strand_id
1 'polypeptide(L)'
;MKILVTGGLGFIGSHTSVELINKGYEITIIDNLVNSNISVLKNIEKITGFRPEFHKIDLRNKNELKKIFRSNIFNGVIHFAALKSVSESVKNPELYLSNNVEATKNLIDIISSKGKKTNLIFSSSCTVYGQAEKLPINESSPVVNQESPYGESKKICEEIIRNEIITNKNINGISLRYFNPIGAHESSLIGELAKGIPENLVPYITQSAIGKRKELIIFGNDYPTRDGTCIRDYIHIKDLVKAHVSALEFLSKMKKENFYDFFNVGTGKGITVLELIKIFEDTNNIKLNYKIGNRRAGDIIAAYADTKKINNTIGWYAKNTISDALKTAWNWEKQLSKLNDN
;
A
#
# COMPACT_ATOMS: atom_id res chain seq x y z
N MET A 1 -21.61 -7.84 5.19
CA MET A 1 -20.70 -8.53 4.23
C MET A 1 -19.45 -8.92 4.99
N LYS A 2 -18.97 -10.16 4.77
CA LYS A 2 -17.70 -10.64 5.35
C LYS A 2 -16.55 -10.46 4.37
N ILE A 3 -15.49 -9.79 4.81
CA ILE A 3 -14.33 -9.42 3.98
C ILE A 3 -13.07 -10.07 4.54
N LEU A 4 -12.28 -10.70 3.68
CA LEU A 4 -10.95 -11.16 4.02
C LEU A 4 -9.92 -10.06 3.72
N VAL A 5 -9.09 -9.72 4.68
CA VAL A 5 -7.98 -8.77 4.52
C VAL A 5 -6.67 -9.53 4.71
N THR A 6 -5.92 -9.76 3.65
CA THR A 6 -4.60 -10.39 3.74
C THR A 6 -3.53 -9.33 3.90
N GLY A 7 -2.52 -9.57 4.75
CA GLY A 7 -1.58 -8.53 5.14
C GLY A 7 -2.24 -7.44 6.02
N GLY A 8 -3.32 -7.82 6.71
CA GLY A 8 -4.20 -6.90 7.44
C GLY A 8 -3.59 -6.26 8.68
N LEU A 9 -2.41 -6.70 9.13
CA LEU A 9 -1.66 -6.07 10.21
C LEU A 9 -0.49 -5.20 9.71
N GLY A 10 -0.28 -5.12 8.38
CA GLY A 10 0.65 -4.19 7.76
C GLY A 10 0.13 -2.75 7.76
N PHE A 11 0.95 -1.82 7.26
CA PHE A 11 0.63 -0.39 7.24
C PHE A 11 -0.73 -0.10 6.59
N ILE A 12 -0.91 -0.45 5.32
CA ILE A 12 -2.15 -0.15 4.58
C ILE A 12 -3.28 -1.07 5.06
N GLY A 13 -2.98 -2.35 5.30
CA GLY A 13 -3.97 -3.35 5.71
C GLY A 13 -4.63 -3.03 7.04
N SER A 14 -3.89 -2.56 8.05
CA SER A 14 -4.43 -2.20 9.36
C SER A 14 -5.38 -1.00 9.30
N HIS A 15 -5.01 0.04 8.55
CA HIS A 15 -5.87 1.20 8.33
C HIS A 15 -7.13 0.84 7.53
N THR A 16 -7.00 -0.06 6.52
CA THR A 16 -8.16 -0.56 5.77
C THR A 16 -9.07 -1.41 6.64
N SER A 17 -8.51 -2.22 7.53
CA SER A 17 -9.27 -3.00 8.50
C SER A 17 -10.09 -2.13 9.43
N VAL A 18 -9.51 -1.03 9.94
CA VAL A 18 -10.23 -0.03 10.76
C VAL A 18 -11.39 0.60 9.99
N GLU A 19 -11.15 1.07 8.76
CA GLU A 19 -12.19 1.68 7.92
C GLU A 19 -13.34 0.72 7.60
N LEU A 20 -13.03 -0.54 7.29
CA LEU A 20 -14.04 -1.56 7.03
C LEU A 20 -14.91 -1.84 8.26
N ILE A 21 -14.29 -1.99 9.43
CA ILE A 21 -15.02 -2.20 10.70
C ILE A 21 -15.93 -1.01 10.99
N ASN A 22 -15.42 0.22 10.86
CA ASN A 22 -16.20 1.44 11.09
C ASN A 22 -17.38 1.59 10.12
N LYS A 23 -17.30 0.98 8.94
CA LYS A 23 -18.40 0.88 7.97
C LYS A 23 -19.34 -0.32 8.19
N GLY A 24 -19.14 -1.09 9.25
CA GLY A 24 -19.99 -2.23 9.62
C GLY A 24 -19.72 -3.51 8.84
N TYR A 25 -18.55 -3.65 8.21
CA TYR A 25 -18.16 -4.93 7.62
C TYR A 25 -17.61 -5.87 8.68
N GLU A 26 -17.97 -7.15 8.57
CA GLU A 26 -17.31 -8.23 9.30
C GLU A 26 -16.00 -8.55 8.58
N ILE A 27 -14.87 -8.55 9.31
CA ILE A 27 -13.57 -8.82 8.71
C ILE A 27 -12.85 -9.98 9.36
N THR A 28 -12.13 -10.72 8.54
CA THR A 28 -11.13 -11.71 8.95
C THR A 28 -9.78 -11.27 8.42
N ILE A 29 -8.76 -11.26 9.26
CA ILE A 29 -7.40 -10.87 8.91
C ILE A 29 -6.51 -12.11 8.79
N ILE A 30 -5.74 -12.18 7.70
CA ILE A 30 -4.61 -13.12 7.54
C ILE A 30 -3.32 -12.31 7.43
N ASP A 31 -2.32 -12.69 8.25
CA ASP A 31 -0.98 -12.09 8.19
C ASP A 31 0.06 -13.10 8.70
N ASN A 32 1.25 -13.17 8.11
CA ASN A 32 2.31 -14.08 8.58
C ASN A 32 3.26 -13.42 9.58
N LEU A 33 3.08 -12.13 9.85
CA LEU A 33 3.86 -11.29 10.77
C LEU A 33 5.34 -11.06 10.37
N VAL A 34 5.70 -11.35 9.11
CA VAL A 34 7.07 -11.09 8.63
C VAL A 34 7.39 -9.59 8.67
N ASN A 35 6.49 -8.73 8.21
CA ASN A 35 6.66 -7.27 8.15
C ASN A 35 5.65 -6.50 9.00
N SER A 36 4.94 -7.17 9.89
CA SER A 36 3.93 -6.59 10.79
C SER A 36 4.19 -7.02 12.24
N ASN A 37 3.33 -6.59 13.15
CA ASN A 37 3.40 -6.95 14.56
C ASN A 37 1.99 -7.29 15.07
N ILE A 38 1.88 -8.33 15.88
CA ILE A 38 0.61 -8.79 16.47
C ILE A 38 -0.06 -7.72 17.36
N SER A 39 0.73 -6.78 17.93
CA SER A 39 0.19 -5.66 18.71
C SER A 39 -0.76 -4.76 17.91
N VAL A 40 -0.61 -4.73 16.58
CA VAL A 40 -1.50 -3.98 15.68
C VAL A 40 -2.95 -4.47 15.79
N LEU A 41 -3.17 -5.79 16.00
CA LEU A 41 -4.50 -6.35 16.23
C LEU A 41 -5.20 -5.74 17.45
N LYS A 42 -4.45 -5.60 18.57
CA LYS A 42 -4.95 -4.94 19.79
C LYS A 42 -5.22 -3.44 19.55
N ASN A 43 -4.41 -2.81 18.71
CA ASN A 43 -4.60 -1.40 18.39
C ASN A 43 -5.82 -1.18 17.48
N ILE A 44 -6.10 -2.07 16.53
CA ILE A 44 -7.35 -2.07 15.75
C ILE A 44 -8.55 -2.17 16.70
N GLU A 45 -8.50 -3.12 17.65
CA GLU A 45 -9.56 -3.28 18.67
C GLU A 45 -9.76 -2.02 19.51
N LYS A 46 -8.68 -1.37 19.95
CA LYS A 46 -8.76 -0.10 20.71
C LYS A 46 -9.40 1.03 19.91
N ILE A 47 -9.13 1.10 18.60
CA ILE A 47 -9.66 2.16 17.73
C ILE A 47 -11.13 1.94 17.43
N THR A 48 -11.53 0.70 17.17
CA THR A 48 -12.85 0.36 16.62
C THR A 48 -13.83 -0.17 17.66
N GLY A 49 -13.35 -0.57 18.84
CA GLY A 49 -14.13 -1.32 19.83
C GLY A 49 -14.40 -2.79 19.43
N PHE A 50 -13.91 -3.23 18.29
CA PHE A 50 -14.13 -4.58 17.76
C PHE A 50 -12.80 -5.28 17.46
N ARG A 51 -12.66 -6.52 17.95
CA ARG A 51 -11.50 -7.37 17.65
C ARG A 51 -11.80 -8.28 16.46
N PRO A 52 -11.15 -8.07 15.30
CA PRO A 52 -11.37 -8.94 14.14
C PRO A 52 -10.83 -10.35 14.36
N GLU A 53 -11.43 -11.32 13.68
CA GLU A 53 -10.87 -12.69 13.57
C GLU A 53 -9.49 -12.61 12.91
N PHE A 54 -8.50 -13.27 13.50
CA PHE A 54 -7.10 -13.24 13.02
C PHE A 54 -6.53 -14.64 12.87
N HIS A 55 -5.86 -14.88 11.75
CA HIS A 55 -5.12 -16.10 11.49
C HIS A 55 -3.67 -15.77 11.09
N LYS A 56 -2.70 -16.31 11.83
CA LYS A 56 -1.29 -16.24 11.48
C LYS A 56 -0.98 -17.29 10.43
N ILE A 57 -1.07 -16.93 9.15
CA ILE A 57 -0.89 -17.84 8.01
C ILE A 57 -0.02 -17.17 6.96
N ASP A 58 0.92 -17.95 6.40
CA ASP A 58 1.61 -17.61 5.16
C ASP A 58 0.75 -18.07 3.97
N LEU A 59 0.41 -17.16 3.06
CA LEU A 59 -0.44 -17.47 1.90
C LEU A 59 0.19 -18.51 0.95
N ARG A 60 1.50 -18.74 1.03
CA ARG A 60 2.18 -19.83 0.31
C ARG A 60 1.76 -21.20 0.85
N ASN A 61 1.31 -21.29 2.09
CA ASN A 61 0.74 -22.51 2.65
C ASN A 61 -0.73 -22.69 2.21
N LYS A 62 -0.90 -23.19 0.98
CA LYS A 62 -2.22 -23.40 0.36
C LYS A 62 -3.17 -24.24 1.20
N ASN A 63 -2.63 -25.19 1.98
CA ASN A 63 -3.47 -26.10 2.79
C ASN A 63 -4.09 -25.37 4.01
N GLU A 64 -3.33 -24.51 4.68
CA GLU A 64 -3.86 -23.69 5.77
C GLU A 64 -4.85 -22.65 5.25
N LEU A 65 -4.54 -22.00 4.13
CA LEU A 65 -5.45 -21.06 3.50
C LEU A 65 -6.78 -21.72 3.11
N LYS A 66 -6.76 -22.95 2.55
CA LYS A 66 -7.98 -23.72 2.25
C LYS A 66 -8.85 -23.96 3.47
N LYS A 67 -8.27 -24.18 4.66
CA LYS A 67 -9.06 -24.39 5.90
C LYS A 67 -9.91 -23.16 6.22
N ILE A 68 -9.32 -21.95 6.09
CA ILE A 68 -10.05 -20.69 6.33
C ILE A 68 -11.24 -20.54 5.39
N PHE A 69 -11.05 -20.83 4.10
CA PHE A 69 -12.13 -20.76 3.11
C PHE A 69 -13.14 -21.89 3.20
N ARG A 70 -12.85 -22.98 3.94
CA ARG A 70 -13.85 -24.02 4.24
C ARG A 70 -14.84 -23.57 5.32
N SER A 71 -14.34 -22.86 6.31
CA SER A 71 -15.14 -22.38 7.45
C SER A 71 -15.81 -21.04 7.20
N ASN A 72 -15.43 -20.32 6.13
CA ASN A 72 -15.89 -18.96 5.86
C ASN A 72 -16.30 -18.79 4.41
N ILE A 73 -17.35 -17.98 4.19
CA ILE A 73 -17.74 -17.45 2.89
C ILE A 73 -17.41 -15.94 2.88
N PHE A 74 -16.47 -15.54 2.05
CA PHE A 74 -16.11 -14.14 1.90
C PHE A 74 -16.81 -13.53 0.69
N ASN A 75 -17.48 -12.40 0.90
CA ASN A 75 -18.08 -11.60 -0.18
C ASN A 75 -17.04 -10.74 -0.90
N GLY A 76 -15.92 -10.45 -0.23
CA GLY A 76 -14.82 -9.70 -0.79
C GLY A 76 -13.50 -10.09 -0.17
N VAL A 77 -12.43 -9.85 -0.92
CA VAL A 77 -11.05 -10.04 -0.49
C VAL A 77 -10.28 -8.78 -0.84
N ILE A 78 -9.55 -8.22 0.13
CA ILE A 78 -8.57 -7.16 -0.12
C ILE A 78 -7.18 -7.73 0.14
N HIS A 79 -6.38 -7.79 -0.92
CA HIS A 79 -5.10 -8.49 -0.90
C HIS A 79 -3.93 -7.52 -0.80
N PHE A 80 -3.39 -7.34 0.42
CA PHE A 80 -2.19 -6.52 0.70
C PHE A 80 -0.93 -7.35 0.93
N ALA A 81 -1.07 -8.62 1.33
CA ALA A 81 0.07 -9.44 1.71
C ALA A 81 1.11 -9.55 0.59
N ALA A 82 2.26 -8.90 0.79
CA ALA A 82 3.39 -8.92 -0.14
C ALA A 82 4.65 -8.38 0.56
N LEU A 83 5.81 -8.75 0.05
CA LEU A 83 7.05 -8.03 0.29
C LEU A 83 7.06 -6.79 -0.61
N LYS A 84 7.53 -5.64 -0.08
CA LYS A 84 7.34 -4.32 -0.72
C LYS A 84 8.61 -3.50 -0.94
N SER A 85 9.77 -3.96 -0.46
CA SER A 85 11.02 -3.21 -0.55
C SER A 85 11.62 -3.34 -1.95
N VAL A 86 11.76 -2.21 -2.64
CA VAL A 86 12.39 -2.15 -3.96
C VAL A 86 13.87 -2.57 -3.87
N SER A 87 14.62 -2.04 -2.91
CA SER A 87 16.04 -2.31 -2.77
C SER A 87 16.34 -3.74 -2.33
N GLU A 88 15.50 -4.33 -1.47
CA GLU A 88 15.61 -5.74 -1.08
C GLU A 88 15.28 -6.65 -2.26
N SER A 89 14.31 -6.29 -3.10
CA SER A 89 13.92 -7.09 -4.26
C SER A 89 15.06 -7.24 -5.28
N VAL A 90 15.88 -6.20 -5.44
CA VAL A 90 17.06 -6.26 -6.32
C VAL A 90 18.11 -7.23 -5.75
N LYS A 91 18.26 -7.31 -4.43
CA LYS A 91 19.20 -8.23 -3.77
C LYS A 91 18.68 -9.68 -3.72
N ASN A 92 17.37 -9.86 -3.64
CA ASN A 92 16.71 -11.15 -3.44
C ASN A 92 15.51 -11.32 -4.40
N PRO A 93 15.72 -11.34 -5.73
CA PRO A 93 14.63 -11.34 -6.71
C PRO A 93 13.72 -12.58 -6.59
N GLU A 94 14.29 -13.75 -6.39
CA GLU A 94 13.54 -15.01 -6.25
C GLU A 94 12.61 -15.01 -5.04
N LEU A 95 13.04 -14.39 -3.92
CA LEU A 95 12.20 -14.24 -2.74
C LEU A 95 10.94 -13.44 -3.04
N TYR A 96 11.05 -12.37 -3.84
CA TYR A 96 9.91 -11.52 -4.20
C TYR A 96 8.97 -12.22 -5.19
N LEU A 97 9.51 -12.91 -6.17
CA LEU A 97 8.70 -13.70 -7.10
C LEU A 97 7.99 -14.83 -6.36
N SER A 98 8.69 -15.64 -5.57
CA SER A 98 8.05 -16.73 -4.83
C SER A 98 7.03 -16.20 -3.80
N ASN A 99 7.38 -15.19 -2.99
CA ASN A 99 6.47 -14.70 -1.95
C ASN A 99 5.23 -14.01 -2.53
N ASN A 100 5.41 -13.08 -3.48
CA ASN A 100 4.30 -12.26 -3.96
C ASN A 100 3.45 -13.02 -4.98
N VAL A 101 4.08 -13.70 -5.92
CA VAL A 101 3.37 -14.37 -7.03
C VAL A 101 2.71 -15.65 -6.56
N GLU A 102 3.42 -16.52 -5.80
CA GLU A 102 2.83 -17.76 -5.31
C GLU A 102 1.69 -17.51 -4.32
N ALA A 103 1.86 -16.54 -3.41
CA ALA A 103 0.80 -16.14 -2.48
C ALA A 103 -0.46 -15.69 -3.22
N THR A 104 -0.31 -14.82 -4.24
CA THR A 104 -1.42 -14.34 -5.07
C THR A 104 -2.07 -15.49 -5.84
N LYS A 105 -1.28 -16.38 -6.46
CA LYS A 105 -1.78 -17.54 -7.18
C LYS A 105 -2.58 -18.48 -6.27
N ASN A 106 -2.05 -18.82 -5.10
CA ASN A 106 -2.76 -19.67 -4.14
C ASN A 106 -4.09 -19.06 -3.70
N LEU A 107 -4.10 -17.76 -3.44
CA LEU A 107 -5.31 -17.05 -3.03
C LEU A 107 -6.37 -17.06 -4.14
N ILE A 108 -6.00 -16.68 -5.36
CA ILE A 108 -6.95 -16.62 -6.48
C ILE A 108 -7.48 -18.01 -6.87
N ASP A 109 -6.63 -19.05 -6.88
CA ASP A 109 -7.04 -20.44 -7.13
C ASP A 109 -8.11 -20.90 -6.11
N ILE A 110 -7.96 -20.54 -4.83
CA ILE A 110 -8.91 -20.92 -3.80
C ILE A 110 -10.22 -20.15 -3.96
N ILE A 111 -10.17 -18.85 -4.22
CA ILE A 111 -11.37 -18.05 -4.47
C ILE A 111 -12.14 -18.62 -5.64
N SER A 112 -11.48 -18.93 -6.75
CA SER A 112 -12.06 -19.49 -7.97
C SER A 112 -12.75 -20.84 -7.71
N SER A 113 -12.10 -21.71 -6.94
CA SER A 113 -12.61 -23.05 -6.65
C SER A 113 -13.90 -23.07 -5.81
N LYS A 114 -14.27 -21.95 -5.18
CA LYS A 114 -15.44 -21.87 -4.31
C LYS A 114 -16.77 -21.70 -5.05
N GLY A 115 -16.74 -21.26 -6.29
CA GLY A 115 -17.96 -21.03 -7.09
C GLY A 115 -18.92 -19.98 -6.47
N LYS A 116 -18.44 -19.16 -5.55
CA LYS A 116 -19.20 -18.08 -4.90
C LYS A 116 -18.73 -16.73 -5.41
N LYS A 117 -19.69 -15.84 -5.67
CA LYS A 117 -19.36 -14.48 -6.13
C LYS A 117 -18.51 -13.77 -5.09
N THR A 118 -17.29 -13.39 -5.50
CA THR A 118 -16.30 -12.73 -4.64
C THR A 118 -15.73 -11.52 -5.36
N ASN A 119 -15.66 -10.39 -4.66
CA ASN A 119 -15.03 -9.17 -5.16
C ASN A 119 -13.60 -9.10 -4.67
N LEU A 120 -12.62 -8.98 -5.57
CA LEU A 120 -11.20 -8.91 -5.25
C LEU A 120 -10.66 -7.50 -5.47
N ILE A 121 -10.07 -6.91 -4.44
CA ILE A 121 -9.27 -5.69 -4.56
C ILE A 121 -7.81 -6.07 -4.35
N PHE A 122 -6.99 -5.83 -5.37
CA PHE A 122 -5.57 -6.12 -5.33
C PHE A 122 -4.76 -4.84 -5.12
N SER A 123 -3.88 -4.91 -4.13
CA SER A 123 -2.90 -3.88 -3.81
C SER A 123 -1.73 -3.96 -4.82
N SER A 124 -1.86 -3.24 -5.92
CA SER A 124 -0.81 -3.09 -6.92
C SER A 124 0.06 -1.85 -6.61
N SER A 125 0.89 -1.43 -7.54
CA SER A 125 1.84 -0.33 -7.35
C SER A 125 2.09 0.42 -8.65
N CYS A 126 2.38 1.72 -8.57
CA CYS A 126 2.86 2.50 -9.72
C CYS A 126 4.21 1.99 -10.27
N THR A 127 4.95 1.18 -9.51
CA THR A 127 6.21 0.58 -9.95
C THR A 127 6.07 -0.34 -11.17
N VAL A 128 4.85 -0.80 -11.48
CA VAL A 128 4.57 -1.58 -12.71
C VAL A 128 4.82 -0.78 -13.98
N TYR A 129 4.82 0.57 -13.92
CA TYR A 129 5.08 1.43 -15.08
C TYR A 129 6.58 1.62 -15.35
N GLY A 130 7.47 1.34 -14.38
CA GLY A 130 8.89 1.68 -14.50
C GLY A 130 9.11 3.19 -14.64
N GLN A 131 10.14 3.58 -15.42
CA GLN A 131 10.39 4.98 -15.77
C GLN A 131 9.41 5.40 -16.87
N ALA A 132 8.37 6.13 -16.51
CA ALA A 132 7.39 6.61 -17.47
C ALA A 132 7.96 7.73 -18.36
N GLU A 133 7.67 7.67 -19.66
CA GLU A 133 8.09 8.71 -20.64
C GLU A 133 7.26 9.98 -20.52
N LYS A 134 6.00 9.86 -20.13
CA LYS A 134 5.06 10.99 -20.03
C LYS A 134 4.48 11.09 -18.62
N LEU A 135 4.30 12.31 -18.17
CA LEU A 135 3.71 12.67 -16.89
C LEU A 135 2.52 13.63 -17.10
N PRO A 136 1.46 13.55 -16.29
CA PRO A 136 1.21 12.52 -15.25
C PRO A 136 1.01 11.12 -15.85
N ILE A 137 1.33 10.07 -15.06
CA ILE A 137 1.17 8.67 -15.46
C ILE A 137 -0.31 8.32 -15.46
N ASN A 138 -0.84 7.88 -16.59
CA ASN A 138 -2.22 7.38 -16.71
C ASN A 138 -2.24 5.85 -16.97
N GLU A 139 -3.41 5.24 -16.94
CA GLU A 139 -3.57 3.80 -17.08
C GLU A 139 -3.26 3.28 -18.49
N SER A 140 -3.21 4.14 -19.51
CA SER A 140 -2.74 3.79 -20.86
C SER A 140 -1.24 3.89 -21.03
N SER A 141 -0.51 4.38 -20.01
CA SER A 141 0.94 4.43 -20.04
C SER A 141 1.51 3.01 -20.18
N PRO A 142 2.55 2.81 -21.02
CA PRO A 142 3.14 1.49 -21.22
C PRO A 142 3.62 0.87 -19.91
N VAL A 143 3.32 -0.40 -19.72
CA VAL A 143 3.89 -1.23 -18.66
C VAL A 143 5.13 -1.91 -19.26
N VAL A 144 6.22 -1.16 -19.30
CA VAL A 144 7.50 -1.57 -19.89
C VAL A 144 8.41 -2.25 -18.85
N ASN A 145 9.68 -2.36 -19.12
CA ASN A 145 10.65 -2.99 -18.24
C ASN A 145 10.58 -2.37 -16.83
N GLN A 146 10.24 -3.20 -15.87
CA GLN A 146 10.19 -2.79 -14.47
C GLN A 146 11.61 -2.60 -13.95
N GLU A 147 11.84 -1.48 -13.26
CA GLU A 147 13.14 -1.14 -12.67
C GLU A 147 13.53 -2.03 -11.47
N SER A 148 12.61 -2.93 -11.06
CA SER A 148 12.83 -3.80 -9.91
C SER A 148 12.02 -5.10 -9.97
N PRO A 149 12.53 -6.20 -9.37
CA PRO A 149 11.79 -7.45 -9.21
C PRO A 149 10.48 -7.29 -8.41
N TYR A 150 10.41 -6.29 -7.52
CA TYR A 150 9.15 -5.94 -6.86
C TYR A 150 8.10 -5.46 -7.87
N GLY A 151 8.45 -4.51 -8.74
CA GLY A 151 7.54 -4.04 -9.80
C GLY A 151 7.12 -5.17 -10.74
N GLU A 152 8.05 -6.03 -11.13
CA GLU A 152 7.78 -7.21 -11.95
C GLU A 152 6.82 -8.18 -11.24
N SER A 153 7.04 -8.48 -9.96
CA SER A 153 6.12 -9.35 -9.19
C SER A 153 4.70 -8.81 -9.16
N LYS A 154 4.52 -7.48 -9.03
CA LYS A 154 3.19 -6.85 -9.05
C LYS A 154 2.52 -6.96 -10.42
N LYS A 155 3.26 -6.76 -11.50
CA LYS A 155 2.79 -6.97 -12.88
C LYS A 155 2.30 -8.40 -13.09
N ILE A 156 3.13 -9.39 -12.74
CA ILE A 156 2.78 -10.82 -12.85
C ILE A 156 1.50 -11.14 -12.04
N CYS A 157 1.38 -10.60 -10.83
CA CYS A 157 0.17 -10.77 -10.02
C CYS A 157 -1.08 -10.17 -10.69
N GLU A 158 -0.99 -8.97 -11.30
CA GLU A 158 -2.10 -8.40 -12.07
C GLU A 158 -2.51 -9.28 -13.25
N GLU A 159 -1.55 -9.84 -13.98
CA GLU A 159 -1.80 -10.76 -15.11
C GLU A 159 -2.48 -12.06 -14.64
N ILE A 160 -2.04 -12.67 -13.56
CA ILE A 160 -2.66 -13.86 -12.96
C ILE A 160 -4.11 -13.56 -12.57
N ILE A 161 -4.34 -12.47 -11.85
CA ILE A 161 -5.67 -12.06 -11.39
C ILE A 161 -6.59 -11.80 -12.60
N ARG A 162 -6.12 -11.03 -13.57
CA ARG A 162 -6.88 -10.72 -14.78
C ARG A 162 -7.27 -11.98 -15.55
N ASN A 163 -6.33 -12.88 -15.80
CA ASN A 163 -6.57 -14.10 -16.56
C ASN A 163 -7.60 -14.99 -15.86
N GLU A 164 -7.50 -15.13 -14.54
CA GLU A 164 -8.46 -15.91 -13.77
C GLU A 164 -9.86 -15.29 -13.79
N ILE A 165 -9.97 -13.98 -13.65
CA ILE A 165 -11.26 -13.29 -13.68
C ILE A 165 -11.94 -13.42 -15.04
N ILE A 166 -11.20 -13.33 -16.14
CA ILE A 166 -11.75 -13.47 -17.49
C ILE A 166 -12.39 -14.85 -17.71
N THR A 167 -11.81 -15.89 -17.12
CA THR A 167 -12.26 -17.27 -17.28
C THR A 167 -13.28 -17.71 -16.23
N ASN A 168 -13.36 -17.03 -15.07
CA ASN A 168 -14.19 -17.41 -13.95
C ASN A 168 -15.29 -16.38 -13.63
N LYS A 169 -16.57 -16.73 -13.91
CA LYS A 169 -17.72 -15.84 -13.73
C LYS A 169 -18.03 -15.40 -12.31
N ASN A 170 -17.43 -16.05 -11.31
CA ASN A 170 -17.71 -15.77 -9.91
C ASN A 170 -16.80 -14.73 -9.29
N ILE A 171 -15.87 -14.13 -10.06
CA ILE A 171 -14.93 -13.16 -9.54
C ILE A 171 -15.01 -11.87 -10.33
N ASN A 172 -15.16 -10.76 -9.60
CA ASN A 172 -14.89 -9.42 -10.12
C ASN A 172 -13.67 -8.87 -9.40
N GLY A 173 -12.83 -8.10 -10.10
CA GLY A 173 -11.60 -7.59 -9.48
C GLY A 173 -11.21 -6.19 -9.94
N ILE A 174 -10.51 -5.50 -9.04
CA ILE A 174 -9.86 -4.22 -9.31
C ILE A 174 -8.45 -4.28 -8.75
N SER A 175 -7.47 -3.85 -9.58
CA SER A 175 -6.11 -3.58 -9.12
C SER A 175 -5.93 -2.09 -8.90
N LEU A 176 -5.46 -1.70 -7.71
CA LEU A 176 -5.17 -0.31 -7.39
C LEU A 176 -3.65 -0.08 -7.45
N ARG A 177 -3.20 0.67 -8.47
CA ARG A 177 -1.81 1.07 -8.67
C ARG A 177 -1.58 2.38 -7.94
N TYR A 178 -1.21 2.30 -6.66
CA TYR A 178 -1.02 3.51 -5.87
C TYR A 178 0.43 3.98 -5.86
N PHE A 179 0.59 5.27 -5.60
CA PHE A 179 1.86 5.95 -5.52
C PHE A 179 2.39 5.87 -4.08
N ASN A 180 2.90 6.91 -3.48
CA ASN A 180 3.61 6.83 -2.20
C ASN A 180 2.70 7.10 -1.00
N PRO A 181 2.15 6.06 -0.31
CA PRO A 181 1.33 6.29 0.87
C PRO A 181 2.18 6.81 2.04
N ILE A 182 1.67 7.84 2.71
CA ILE A 182 2.29 8.48 3.86
C ILE A 182 1.26 8.79 4.94
N GLY A 183 1.73 9.09 6.14
CA GLY A 183 0.87 9.42 7.27
C GLY A 183 0.61 8.24 8.21
N ALA A 184 -0.31 8.45 9.14
CA ALA A 184 -0.74 7.46 10.11
C ALA A 184 -2.20 7.71 10.52
N HIS A 185 -2.76 6.83 11.33
CA HIS A 185 -4.07 7.03 11.94
C HIS A 185 -4.03 8.18 12.96
N GLU A 186 -5.08 8.97 13.01
CA GLU A 186 -5.18 10.13 13.90
C GLU A 186 -5.02 9.80 15.39
N SER A 187 -5.37 8.58 15.81
CA SER A 187 -5.14 8.09 17.17
C SER A 187 -3.68 7.83 17.52
N SER A 188 -2.77 7.83 16.54
CA SER A 188 -1.38 7.42 16.68
C SER A 188 -1.18 5.99 17.25
N LEU A 189 -2.17 5.10 17.08
CA LEU A 189 -2.08 3.69 17.50
C LEU A 189 -1.63 2.77 16.37
N ILE A 190 -1.86 3.17 15.10
CA ILE A 190 -1.39 2.46 13.90
C ILE A 190 -0.76 3.43 12.92
N GLY A 191 0.28 2.97 12.24
CA GLY A 191 1.08 3.73 11.28
C GLY A 191 2.09 2.82 10.58
N GLU A 192 3.00 3.39 9.80
CA GLU A 192 4.05 2.61 9.15
C GLU A 192 5.11 2.18 10.18
N LEU A 193 5.26 0.86 10.35
CA LEU A 193 6.29 0.25 11.19
C LEU A 193 7.49 -0.12 10.31
N ALA A 194 8.55 0.68 10.36
CA ALA A 194 9.79 0.34 9.69
C ALA A 194 10.59 -0.65 10.54
N LYS A 195 10.93 -1.81 9.97
CA LYS A 195 11.89 -2.74 10.57
C LYS A 195 13.30 -2.32 10.15
N GLY A 196 14.15 -2.00 11.11
CA GLY A 196 15.52 -1.55 10.83
C GLY A 196 15.61 -0.13 10.29
N ILE A 197 16.40 0.06 9.23
CA ILE A 197 16.55 1.36 8.56
C ILE A 197 15.38 1.56 7.60
N PRO A 198 14.59 2.66 7.73
CA PRO A 198 13.51 2.91 6.80
C PRO A 198 14.02 3.12 5.38
N GLU A 199 13.37 2.50 4.41
CA GLU A 199 13.62 2.75 2.99
C GLU A 199 12.72 3.85 2.42
N ASN A 200 11.54 4.04 3.04
CA ASN A 200 10.61 5.10 2.68
C ASN A 200 11.02 6.43 3.32
N LEU A 201 10.86 7.51 2.56
CA LEU A 201 11.33 8.84 2.95
C LEU A 201 10.67 9.35 4.25
N VAL A 202 9.35 9.25 4.40
CA VAL A 202 8.65 9.82 5.56
C VAL A 202 9.03 9.15 6.89
N PRO A 203 9.09 7.81 7.02
CA PRO A 203 9.64 7.19 8.23
C PRO A 203 11.11 7.58 8.50
N TYR A 204 11.92 7.79 7.45
CA TYR A 204 13.29 8.25 7.64
C TYR A 204 13.34 9.69 8.18
N ILE A 205 12.49 10.60 7.63
CA ILE A 205 12.33 11.98 8.10
C ILE A 205 11.93 11.98 9.58
N THR A 206 10.89 11.23 9.96
CA THR A 206 10.38 11.23 11.34
C THR A 206 11.37 10.64 12.34
N GLN A 207 12.11 9.58 11.94
CA GLN A 207 13.19 9.02 12.76
C GLN A 207 14.39 9.97 12.89
N SER A 208 14.70 10.77 11.86
CA SER A 208 15.73 11.82 11.95
C SER A 208 15.27 12.95 12.86
N ALA A 209 14.02 13.38 12.74
CA ALA A 209 13.44 14.44 13.56
C ALA A 209 13.41 14.12 15.06
N ILE A 210 13.21 12.83 15.42
CA ILE A 210 13.19 12.40 16.83
C ILE A 210 14.58 12.01 17.38
N GLY A 211 15.64 12.15 16.55
CA GLY A 211 17.01 11.86 16.97
C GLY A 211 17.44 10.39 16.88
N LYS A 212 16.59 9.50 16.37
CA LYS A 212 16.98 8.09 16.12
C LYS A 212 18.04 7.95 15.02
N ARG A 213 18.16 8.95 14.16
CA ARG A 213 19.14 9.06 13.08
C ARG A 213 19.90 10.36 13.22
N LYS A 214 21.21 10.33 12.99
CA LYS A 214 22.08 11.52 13.13
C LYS A 214 21.72 12.59 12.09
N GLU A 215 21.39 12.17 10.87
CA GLU A 215 21.09 13.06 9.75
C GLU A 215 20.23 12.35 8.71
N LEU A 216 19.48 13.12 7.93
CA LEU A 216 18.73 12.65 6.77
C LEU A 216 19.63 12.72 5.53
N ILE A 217 19.71 11.65 4.74
CA ILE A 217 20.45 11.64 3.48
C ILE A 217 19.45 11.82 2.33
N ILE A 218 19.62 12.87 1.53
CA ILE A 218 18.89 13.12 0.29
C ILE A 218 19.71 12.54 -0.86
N PHE A 219 19.15 11.59 -1.60
CA PHE A 219 19.84 10.87 -2.65
C PHE A 219 19.76 11.61 -4.00
N GLY A 220 20.85 12.34 -4.32
CA GLY A 220 20.98 13.15 -5.53
C GLY A 220 20.31 14.52 -5.41
N ASN A 221 20.94 15.51 -6.07
CA ASN A 221 20.44 16.89 -6.23
C ASN A 221 20.68 17.42 -7.65
N ASP A 222 20.91 16.50 -8.57
CA ASP A 222 21.27 16.76 -9.97
C ASP A 222 20.27 16.15 -10.96
N TYR A 223 19.06 15.74 -10.48
CA TYR A 223 17.98 15.31 -11.35
C TYR A 223 17.42 16.49 -12.15
N PRO A 224 16.93 16.29 -13.39
CA PRO A 224 16.31 17.35 -14.20
C PRO A 224 14.91 17.70 -13.68
N THR A 225 14.84 18.19 -12.46
CA THR A 225 13.64 18.60 -11.72
C THR A 225 13.80 20.02 -11.19
N ARG A 226 12.76 20.63 -10.64
CA ARG A 226 12.77 22.04 -10.22
C ARG A 226 13.74 22.37 -9.10
N ASP A 227 14.18 21.40 -8.30
CA ASP A 227 15.14 21.57 -7.21
C ASP A 227 16.28 20.54 -7.22
N GLY A 228 16.36 19.74 -8.28
CA GLY A 228 17.37 18.72 -8.46
C GLY A 228 17.08 17.40 -7.75
N THR A 229 15.98 17.28 -6.95
CA THR A 229 15.62 16.04 -6.27
C THR A 229 14.46 15.30 -6.96
N CYS A 230 14.29 14.01 -6.68
CA CYS A 230 13.25 13.20 -7.29
C CYS A 230 11.83 13.72 -6.96
N ILE A 231 10.89 13.55 -7.89
CA ILE A 231 9.48 13.89 -7.72
C ILE A 231 8.65 12.64 -7.47
N ARG A 232 7.78 12.67 -6.45
CA ARG A 232 6.83 11.60 -6.13
C ARG A 232 5.45 12.16 -5.84
N ASP A 233 4.43 11.33 -6.01
CA ASP A 233 3.05 11.61 -5.59
C ASP A 233 2.82 11.00 -4.21
N TYR A 234 2.74 11.84 -3.19
CA TYR A 234 2.52 11.41 -1.80
C TYR A 234 1.04 11.50 -1.46
N ILE A 235 0.45 10.37 -1.13
CA ILE A 235 -0.96 10.25 -0.77
C ILE A 235 -1.13 9.93 0.71
N HIS A 236 -2.05 10.63 1.39
CA HIS A 236 -2.40 10.31 2.77
C HIS A 236 -2.99 8.91 2.87
N ILE A 237 -2.52 8.11 3.83
CA ILE A 237 -3.00 6.74 4.06
C ILE A 237 -4.54 6.66 4.18
N LYS A 238 -5.18 7.65 4.79
CA LYS A 238 -6.64 7.74 4.93
C LYS A 238 -7.36 7.81 3.57
N ASP A 239 -6.78 8.51 2.59
CA ASP A 239 -7.35 8.57 1.24
C ASP A 239 -7.13 7.27 0.47
N LEU A 240 -5.94 6.69 0.57
CA LEU A 240 -5.66 5.39 -0.04
C LEU A 240 -6.59 4.29 0.48
N VAL A 241 -6.82 4.25 1.79
CA VAL A 241 -7.75 3.29 2.42
C VAL A 241 -9.17 3.47 1.87
N LYS A 242 -9.63 4.72 1.76
CA LYS A 242 -10.94 5.02 1.16
C LYS A 242 -11.00 4.59 -0.31
N ALA A 243 -9.92 4.66 -1.07
CA ALA A 243 -9.89 4.13 -2.44
C ALA A 243 -10.16 2.62 -2.47
N HIS A 244 -9.53 1.84 -1.57
CA HIS A 244 -9.75 0.39 -1.48
C HIS A 244 -11.21 0.06 -1.12
N VAL A 245 -11.77 0.77 -0.15
CA VAL A 245 -13.16 0.54 0.28
C VAL A 245 -14.15 0.98 -0.81
N SER A 246 -13.92 2.13 -1.45
CA SER A 246 -14.77 2.59 -2.56
C SER A 246 -14.72 1.65 -3.77
N ALA A 247 -13.55 1.07 -4.09
CA ALA A 247 -13.42 0.07 -5.13
C ALA A 247 -14.20 -1.22 -4.79
N LEU A 248 -14.15 -1.67 -3.54
CA LEU A 248 -14.93 -2.81 -3.06
C LEU A 248 -16.45 -2.55 -3.13
N GLU A 249 -16.88 -1.37 -2.70
CA GLU A 249 -18.29 -0.94 -2.76
C GLU A 249 -18.78 -0.80 -4.21
N PHE A 250 -17.92 -0.31 -5.13
CA PHE A 250 -18.21 -0.23 -6.56
C PHE A 250 -18.46 -1.62 -7.13
N LEU A 251 -17.56 -2.59 -6.89
CA LEU A 251 -17.74 -3.97 -7.34
C LEU A 251 -18.99 -4.62 -6.72
N SER A 252 -19.29 -4.30 -5.46
CA SER A 252 -20.46 -4.89 -4.75
C SER A 252 -21.81 -4.48 -5.37
N LYS A 253 -21.87 -3.31 -6.00
CA LYS A 253 -23.05 -2.79 -6.69
C LYS A 253 -23.12 -3.24 -8.16
N MET A 254 -22.02 -3.81 -8.67
CA MET A 254 -21.92 -4.17 -10.07
C MET A 254 -22.72 -5.44 -10.39
N LYS A 255 -23.54 -5.39 -11.45
CA LYS A 255 -24.26 -6.55 -11.97
C LYS A 255 -23.43 -7.36 -12.97
N LYS A 256 -22.39 -6.74 -13.57
CA LYS A 256 -21.52 -7.39 -14.55
C LYS A 256 -20.71 -8.51 -13.89
N GLU A 257 -20.54 -9.60 -14.60
CA GLU A 257 -19.65 -10.70 -14.26
C GLU A 257 -18.31 -10.55 -15.02
N ASN A 258 -17.27 -11.21 -14.54
CA ASN A 258 -15.93 -11.21 -15.17
C ASN A 258 -15.37 -9.79 -15.35
N PHE A 259 -15.69 -8.88 -14.43
CA PHE A 259 -15.19 -7.53 -14.51
C PHE A 259 -13.79 -7.46 -13.90
N TYR A 260 -12.84 -7.01 -14.70
CA TYR A 260 -11.52 -6.62 -14.23
C TYR A 260 -11.16 -5.25 -14.79
N ASP A 261 -10.64 -4.40 -13.90
CA ASP A 261 -10.05 -3.12 -14.29
C ASP A 261 -8.93 -2.73 -13.30
N PHE A 262 -8.16 -1.71 -13.64
CA PHE A 262 -7.13 -1.17 -12.77
C PHE A 262 -7.15 0.36 -12.79
N PHE A 263 -6.76 0.97 -11.65
CA PHE A 263 -6.82 2.41 -11.46
C PHE A 263 -5.57 2.93 -10.77
N ASN A 264 -5.10 4.08 -11.23
CA ASN A 264 -4.08 4.84 -10.53
C ASN A 264 -4.69 5.53 -9.29
N VAL A 265 -3.98 5.46 -8.17
CA VAL A 265 -4.41 6.05 -6.90
C VAL A 265 -3.30 6.95 -6.36
N GLY A 266 -3.51 8.24 -6.49
CA GLY A 266 -2.58 9.30 -6.08
C GLY A 266 -3.34 10.60 -5.84
N THR A 267 -2.60 11.67 -5.67
CA THR A 267 -3.15 13.02 -5.56
C THR A 267 -3.17 13.77 -6.90
N GLY A 268 -2.42 13.26 -7.88
CA GLY A 268 -2.16 13.95 -9.15
C GLY A 268 -1.14 15.07 -9.03
N LYS A 269 -0.46 15.20 -7.89
CA LYS A 269 0.52 16.26 -7.62
C LYS A 269 1.89 15.66 -7.34
N GLY A 270 2.86 16.05 -8.17
CA GLY A 270 4.25 15.67 -7.94
C GLY A 270 4.93 16.63 -6.97
N ILE A 271 5.48 16.09 -5.89
CA ILE A 271 6.24 16.81 -4.85
C ILE A 271 7.67 16.31 -4.85
N THR A 272 8.63 17.23 -4.81
CA THR A 272 10.05 16.88 -4.71
C THR A 272 10.43 16.44 -3.30
N VAL A 273 11.59 15.80 -3.16
CA VAL A 273 12.08 15.40 -1.82
C VAL A 273 12.32 16.62 -0.93
N LEU A 274 12.95 17.70 -1.47
CA LEU A 274 13.20 18.92 -0.71
C LEU A 274 11.90 19.65 -0.33
N GLU A 275 10.92 19.71 -1.22
CA GLU A 275 9.60 20.27 -0.89
C GLU A 275 8.91 19.48 0.24
N LEU A 276 8.98 18.14 0.21
CA LEU A 276 8.39 17.33 1.27
C LEU A 276 9.06 17.59 2.64
N ILE A 277 10.39 17.71 2.65
CA ILE A 277 11.16 18.05 3.85
C ILE A 277 10.72 19.43 4.36
N LYS A 278 10.64 20.42 3.49
CA LYS A 278 10.20 21.77 3.86
C LYS A 278 8.80 21.78 4.44
N ILE A 279 7.84 21.06 3.82
CA ILE A 279 6.48 20.94 4.33
C ILE A 279 6.48 20.26 5.70
N PHE A 280 7.31 19.24 5.93
CA PHE A 280 7.44 18.58 7.23
C PHE A 280 7.95 19.56 8.30
N GLU A 281 9.02 20.31 8.00
CA GLU A 281 9.60 21.31 8.90
C GLU A 281 8.56 22.37 9.32
N ASP A 282 7.88 22.93 8.31
CA ASP A 282 6.89 24.01 8.53
C ASP A 282 5.66 23.49 9.29
N THR A 283 5.18 22.28 8.94
CA THR A 283 3.99 21.68 9.59
C THR A 283 4.22 21.34 11.06
N ASN A 284 5.43 20.88 11.40
CA ASN A 284 5.73 20.37 12.74
C ASN A 284 6.60 21.32 13.57
N ASN A 285 6.98 22.48 13.02
CA ASN A 285 7.88 23.46 13.62
C ASN A 285 9.22 22.83 14.08
N ILE A 286 9.83 22.04 13.20
CA ILE A 286 11.07 21.30 13.45
C ILE A 286 12.05 21.61 12.32
N LYS A 287 13.33 21.74 12.64
CA LYS A 287 14.41 21.81 11.65
C LYS A 287 15.10 20.46 11.55
N LEU A 288 15.31 20.00 10.31
CA LEU A 288 15.98 18.74 10.02
C LEU A 288 17.44 19.00 9.64
N ASN A 289 18.32 18.18 10.17
CA ASN A 289 19.69 18.11 9.70
C ASN A 289 19.76 17.11 8.54
N TYR A 290 20.13 17.57 7.34
CA TYR A 290 20.27 16.71 6.18
C TYR A 290 21.51 17.02 5.36
N LYS A 291 21.97 16.04 4.61
CA LYS A 291 23.03 16.18 3.61
C LYS A 291 22.62 15.55 2.28
N ILE A 292 23.24 16.05 1.22
CA ILE A 292 23.11 15.48 -0.11
C ILE A 292 24.08 14.31 -0.23
N GLY A 293 23.57 13.15 -0.65
CA GLY A 293 24.35 11.98 -1.03
C GLY A 293 24.27 11.73 -2.54
N ASN A 294 24.98 10.69 -3.00
CA ASN A 294 24.91 10.24 -4.39
C ASN A 294 23.50 9.74 -4.73
N ARG A 295 23.14 9.70 -6.02
CA ARG A 295 21.90 9.09 -6.49
C ARG A 295 21.82 7.63 -6.04
N ARG A 296 20.64 7.18 -5.63
CA ARG A 296 20.39 5.78 -5.31
C ARG A 296 20.06 5.01 -6.59
N ALA A 297 20.67 3.82 -6.77
CA ALA A 297 20.36 2.95 -7.90
C ALA A 297 18.87 2.57 -7.92
N GLY A 298 18.24 2.64 -9.10
CA GLY A 298 16.82 2.33 -9.29
C GLY A 298 15.86 3.48 -8.94
N ASP A 299 16.35 4.66 -8.53
CA ASP A 299 15.47 5.82 -8.37
C ASP A 299 15.10 6.43 -9.73
N ILE A 300 13.80 6.50 -9.98
CA ILE A 300 13.22 7.19 -11.14
C ILE A 300 13.15 8.70 -10.88
N ILE A 301 13.24 9.49 -11.94
CA ILE A 301 13.28 10.97 -11.86
C ILE A 301 11.98 11.51 -11.27
N ALA A 302 10.84 11.09 -11.84
CA ALA A 302 9.52 11.58 -11.43
C ALA A 302 8.43 10.53 -11.63
N ALA A 303 7.51 10.45 -10.66
CA ALA A 303 6.29 9.66 -10.76
C ALA A 303 5.15 10.33 -10.02
N TYR A 304 4.06 10.67 -10.73
CA TYR A 304 2.81 11.14 -10.17
C TYR A 304 1.62 10.76 -11.06
N ALA A 305 0.45 10.58 -10.45
CA ALA A 305 -0.71 9.97 -11.08
C ALA A 305 -1.50 10.93 -11.96
N ASP A 306 -2.06 10.44 -13.07
CA ASP A 306 -3.34 10.94 -13.57
C ASP A 306 -4.47 10.16 -12.88
N THR A 307 -5.32 10.83 -12.15
CA THR A 307 -6.40 10.23 -11.35
C THR A 307 -7.77 10.31 -12.01
N LYS A 308 -7.86 10.82 -13.23
CA LYS A 308 -9.14 11.05 -13.91
C LYS A 308 -9.98 9.78 -14.04
N LYS A 309 -9.34 8.64 -14.31
CA LYS A 309 -10.06 7.38 -14.50
C LYS A 309 -10.76 6.94 -13.21
N ILE A 310 -10.08 6.92 -12.07
CA ILE A 310 -10.69 6.53 -10.79
C ILE A 310 -11.76 7.55 -10.36
N ASN A 311 -11.49 8.85 -10.57
CA ASN A 311 -12.43 9.90 -10.23
C ASN A 311 -13.76 9.74 -10.99
N ASN A 312 -13.70 9.51 -12.31
CA ASN A 312 -14.88 9.40 -13.15
C ASN A 312 -15.61 8.06 -13.03
N THR A 313 -14.88 6.96 -12.72
CA THR A 313 -15.47 5.61 -12.69
C THR A 313 -15.99 5.25 -11.31
N ILE A 314 -15.20 5.50 -10.26
CA ILE A 314 -15.51 5.11 -8.87
C ILE A 314 -16.07 6.28 -8.07
N GLY A 315 -15.81 7.53 -8.48
CA GLY A 315 -16.19 8.73 -7.75
C GLY A 315 -15.29 9.02 -6.56
N TRP A 316 -14.06 8.46 -6.55
CA TRP A 316 -13.11 8.67 -5.47
C TRP A 316 -12.14 9.81 -5.79
N TYR A 317 -11.80 10.60 -4.75
CA TYR A 317 -10.84 11.70 -4.81
C TYR A 317 -10.00 11.74 -3.55
N ALA A 318 -8.70 12.04 -3.69
CA ALA A 318 -7.85 12.37 -2.55
C ALA A 318 -8.26 13.72 -1.96
N LYS A 319 -8.46 13.79 -0.63
CA LYS A 319 -8.98 14.97 0.06
C LYS A 319 -8.05 15.52 1.13
N ASN A 320 -7.20 14.66 1.72
CA ASN A 320 -6.31 15.06 2.80
C ASN A 320 -5.04 15.71 2.22
N THR A 321 -4.51 16.69 2.95
CA THR A 321 -3.29 17.39 2.53
C THR A 321 -2.03 16.61 2.90
N ILE A 322 -0.91 16.97 2.26
CA ILE A 322 0.42 16.42 2.62
C ILE A 322 0.79 16.84 4.04
N SER A 323 0.46 18.07 4.44
CA SER A 323 0.68 18.54 5.82
C SER A 323 -0.04 17.69 6.85
N ASP A 324 -1.32 17.31 6.59
CA ASP A 324 -2.06 16.40 7.47
C ASP A 324 -1.36 15.04 7.58
N ALA A 325 -0.90 14.51 6.46
CA ALA A 325 -0.19 13.23 6.43
C ALA A 325 1.12 13.29 7.21
N LEU A 326 1.92 14.34 7.02
CA LEU A 326 3.19 14.52 7.74
C LEU A 326 2.99 14.77 9.23
N LYS A 327 1.94 15.49 9.63
CA LYS A 327 1.58 15.68 11.02
C LYS A 327 1.19 14.37 11.70
N THR A 328 0.36 13.54 11.06
CA THR A 328 -0.02 12.23 11.61
C THR A 328 1.16 11.27 11.67
N ALA A 329 2.04 11.25 10.65
CA ALA A 329 3.26 10.45 10.67
C ALA A 329 4.20 10.85 11.83
N TRP A 330 4.34 12.15 12.08
CA TRP A 330 5.13 12.66 13.20
C TRP A 330 4.54 12.27 14.55
N ASN A 331 3.25 12.39 14.73
CA ASN A 331 2.56 11.98 15.97
C ASN A 331 2.73 10.48 16.23
N TRP A 332 2.66 9.66 15.19
CA TRP A 332 2.93 8.23 15.26
C TRP A 332 4.36 7.94 15.71
N GLU A 333 5.37 8.58 15.14
CA GLU A 333 6.77 8.38 15.52
C GLU A 333 7.03 8.77 16.98
N LYS A 334 6.43 9.88 17.44
CA LYS A 334 6.48 10.28 18.87
C LYS A 334 5.87 9.22 19.79
N GLN A 335 4.75 8.61 19.38
CA GLN A 335 4.12 7.55 20.16
C GLN A 335 4.98 6.28 20.21
N LEU A 336 5.59 5.88 19.07
CA LEU A 336 6.51 4.75 19.01
C LEU A 336 7.74 4.95 19.89
N SER A 337 8.28 6.16 19.95
CA SER A 337 9.45 6.45 20.81
C SER A 337 9.12 6.23 22.27
N LYS A 338 7.99 6.75 22.75
CA LYS A 338 7.53 6.57 24.13
C LYS A 338 7.32 5.10 24.52
N LEU A 339 6.91 4.26 23.58
CA LEU A 339 6.69 2.82 23.84
C LEU A 339 8.00 2.03 23.92
N ASN A 340 9.08 2.54 23.32
CA ASN A 340 10.39 1.91 23.35
C ASN A 340 11.23 2.34 24.57
N ASP A 341 10.87 3.46 25.22
CA ASP A 341 11.54 3.99 26.41
C ASP A 341 10.98 3.40 27.73
N ASN A 342 9.87 2.64 27.65
CA ASN A 342 9.26 1.87 28.74
C ASN A 342 9.49 0.36 28.55
#